data_1b3fe73dfa81f01d4e451f40eea5ad12
#
_entry.id   1b3fe73dfa81f01d4e451f40eea5ad12
#
_cell.length_a   1.000
_cell.length_b   1.000
_cell.length_c   1.000
_cell.angle_alpha   90.00
_cell.angle_beta   90.00
_cell.angle_gamma   90.00
#
_symmetry.space_group_name_H-M   'P 1'
#
loop_
_entity.id
_entity.type
_entity.pdbx_description
1 polymer ?
#
loop_
_entity_poly.entity_id
_entity_poly.type
_entity_poly.pdbx_seq_one_letter_code
_entity_poly.pdbx_strand_id
1 'polypeptide(L)'
;NINHTSKFIKKADVRFNQINALQNFDQLNSQLIFLNGPVNPYVKMQSEHRFKGYKFEDLLAGVGFIKNKRSISLGIGKRNDWDYAVDKESMSLSNKARFIEFDYSFFEPKGWSRELVYRSRVQTDILTNKKSSFGSGRLAINYKNRVSPLRLDAIINTQNSIKEYASVIYDSIGIGRGSFRYDAILNEYVRDENGSFVANTILTGNFKAGKNINSLSRLWYDFSKSPLKILNFFKYRFTLNVNYHGSTSNMFEGLNDRSAQLFMLNNRNEFIYQKNLSSIRHRFLMESRVNFNGMYLRGWQDKRSDVFRTEIQIPLSKNYFLKYDLNRHDYSLSTNNNYKISRNVDGFYHEIGFKKSSLKSFQYEFKATYLSDNVVTQSFNKHVYAYGFKADFV
;
A
#
# COMPACT_ATOMS: atom_id res chain seq x y z
N ASN A 1 13.80 31.30 7.87
CA ASN A 1 12.84 31.55 6.78
C ASN A 1 12.83 33.03 6.46
N ILE A 2 13.04 33.38 5.19
CA ILE A 2 12.96 34.76 4.69
C ILE A 2 11.84 34.79 3.67
N ASN A 3 10.82 35.62 3.91
CA ASN A 3 9.71 35.84 2.98
C ASN A 3 9.75 37.29 2.53
N HIS A 4 9.84 37.52 1.24
CA HIS A 4 9.82 38.87 0.64
C HIS A 4 8.82 38.93 -0.51
N THR A 5 8.05 40.01 -0.57
CA THR A 5 7.12 40.30 -1.67
C THR A 5 7.42 41.68 -2.25
N SER A 6 7.48 41.78 -3.57
CA SER A 6 7.66 43.02 -4.30
C SER A 6 6.73 43.09 -5.50
N LYS A 7 6.77 44.22 -6.26
CA LYS A 7 5.99 44.35 -7.50
C LYS A 7 6.29 43.28 -8.55
N PHE A 8 7.53 42.76 -8.58
CA PHE A 8 8.01 41.78 -9.55
C PHE A 8 8.18 40.38 -8.96
N ILE A 9 8.36 40.26 -7.64
CA ILE A 9 8.51 38.99 -6.94
C ILE A 9 7.26 38.79 -6.09
N LYS A 10 6.43 37.86 -6.48
CA LYS A 10 5.21 37.48 -5.73
C LYS A 10 5.56 36.78 -4.42
N LYS A 11 6.56 35.93 -4.43
CA LYS A 11 7.01 35.17 -3.26
C LYS A 11 8.48 34.81 -3.40
N ALA A 12 9.26 35.05 -2.36
CA ALA A 12 10.57 34.46 -2.16
C ALA A 12 10.53 33.67 -0.86
N ASP A 13 10.86 32.40 -0.91
CA ASP A 13 10.93 31.50 0.26
C ASP A 13 12.30 30.84 0.23
N VAL A 14 13.07 30.99 1.29
CA VAL A 14 14.37 30.35 1.47
C VAL A 14 14.35 29.66 2.82
N ARG A 15 14.59 28.36 2.83
CA ARG A 15 14.67 27.53 4.03
C ARG A 15 16.01 26.84 4.07
N PHE A 16 16.70 27.03 5.15
CA PHE A 16 17.93 26.33 5.45
C PHE A 16 17.73 25.50 6.72
N ASN A 17 18.05 24.22 6.63
CA ASN A 17 18.03 23.28 7.74
C ASN A 17 19.43 22.70 7.89
N GLN A 18 19.95 22.72 9.12
CA GLN A 18 21.21 22.09 9.47
C GLN A 18 20.98 21.17 10.68
N ILE A 19 21.44 19.96 10.58
CA ILE A 19 21.38 18.97 11.66
C ILE A 19 22.82 18.56 11.98
N ASN A 20 23.28 18.97 13.15
CA ASN A 20 24.57 18.57 13.70
C ASN A 20 24.36 17.34 14.57
N ALA A 21 24.54 16.16 13.99
CA ALA A 21 24.47 14.87 14.67
C ALA A 21 25.75 14.08 14.40
N LEU A 22 25.75 12.78 14.63
CA LEU A 22 26.86 11.88 14.24
C LEU A 22 27.26 12.00 12.74
N GLN A 23 26.36 12.54 11.92
CA GLN A 23 26.62 12.90 10.52
C GLN A 23 26.02 14.28 10.23
N ASN A 24 26.85 15.24 9.91
CA ASN A 24 26.41 16.59 9.53
C ASN A 24 25.57 16.54 8.25
N PHE A 25 24.42 17.16 8.30
CA PHE A 25 23.45 17.20 7.23
C PHE A 25 22.99 18.64 7.01
N ASP A 26 23.17 19.15 5.80
CA ASP A 26 22.75 20.47 5.39
C ASP A 26 21.71 20.39 4.27
N GLN A 27 20.64 21.12 4.38
CA GLN A 27 19.59 21.20 3.36
C GLN A 27 19.23 22.65 3.06
N LEU A 28 19.26 23.04 1.81
CA LEU A 28 18.80 24.32 1.29
C LEU A 28 17.63 24.11 0.34
N ASN A 29 16.51 24.76 0.64
CA ASN A 29 15.36 24.85 -0.27
C ASN A 29 15.07 26.32 -0.54
N SER A 30 15.04 26.72 -1.80
CA SER A 30 14.67 28.07 -2.20
C SER A 30 13.64 28.06 -3.33
N GLN A 31 12.71 29.00 -3.29
CA GLN A 31 11.71 29.19 -4.33
C GLN A 31 11.49 30.66 -4.57
N LEU A 32 11.57 31.07 -5.82
CA LEU A 32 11.22 32.40 -6.31
C LEU A 32 10.04 32.26 -7.27
N ILE A 33 8.97 33.02 -7.03
CA ILE A 33 7.81 33.12 -7.92
C ILE A 33 7.71 34.55 -8.37
N PHE A 34 7.75 34.75 -9.70
CA PHE A 34 7.70 36.05 -10.33
C PHE A 34 6.25 36.37 -10.74
N LEU A 35 5.99 37.66 -10.91
CA LEU A 35 4.73 38.25 -11.37
C LEU A 35 3.51 37.97 -10.47
N ASN A 36 2.72 39.00 -10.30
CA ASN A 36 1.49 38.94 -9.50
C ASN A 36 0.24 38.85 -10.41
N GLY A 37 0.13 37.74 -11.14
CA GLY A 37 -0.93 37.53 -12.12
C GLY A 37 -1.35 36.05 -12.19
N PRO A 38 -2.22 35.69 -13.13
CA PRO A 38 -2.62 34.29 -13.32
C PRO A 38 -1.45 33.41 -13.82
N VAL A 39 -0.48 33.99 -14.53
CA VAL A 39 0.73 33.32 -15.00
C VAL A 39 1.87 33.68 -14.06
N ASN A 40 2.53 32.67 -13.49
CA ASN A 40 3.55 32.81 -12.47
C ASN A 40 4.81 32.00 -12.87
N PRO A 41 5.78 32.59 -13.55
CA PRO A 41 7.08 31.96 -13.72
C PRO A 41 7.73 31.74 -12.36
N TYR A 42 8.45 30.63 -12.22
CA TYR A 42 9.10 30.28 -10.96
C TYR A 42 10.45 29.61 -11.19
N VAL A 43 11.31 29.75 -10.19
CA VAL A 43 12.57 29.00 -10.07
C VAL A 43 12.59 28.37 -8.69
N LYS A 44 12.90 27.09 -8.64
CA LYS A 44 13.12 26.34 -7.38
C LYS A 44 14.53 25.79 -7.39
N MET A 45 15.22 25.89 -6.27
CA MET A 45 16.51 25.26 -6.04
C MET A 45 16.44 24.44 -4.75
N GLN A 46 16.91 23.22 -4.84
CA GLN A 46 17.07 22.34 -3.69
C GLN A 46 18.49 21.79 -3.68
N SER A 47 19.15 21.87 -2.54
CA SER A 47 20.46 21.27 -2.32
C SER A 47 20.47 20.53 -1.02
N GLU A 48 21.08 19.38 -1.01
CA GLU A 48 21.26 18.56 0.18
C GLU A 48 22.69 18.03 0.21
N HIS A 49 23.34 18.12 1.35
CA HIS A 49 24.69 17.67 1.55
C HIS A 49 24.80 16.87 2.85
N ARG A 50 25.30 15.66 2.76
CA ARG A 50 25.65 14.80 3.88
C ARG A 50 27.15 14.62 3.90
N PHE A 51 27.78 15.04 4.98
CA PHE A 51 29.23 14.95 5.14
C PHE A 51 29.72 13.49 5.00
N LYS A 52 30.76 13.27 4.19
CA LYS A 52 31.30 11.95 3.84
C LYS A 52 30.25 10.94 3.33
N GLY A 53 29.19 11.41 2.72
CA GLY A 53 28.15 10.60 2.13
C GLY A 53 27.83 11.03 0.72
N TYR A 54 26.82 11.85 0.55
CA TYR A 54 26.37 12.32 -0.75
C TYR A 54 26.06 13.83 -0.73
N LYS A 55 26.03 14.41 -1.92
CA LYS A 55 25.50 15.76 -2.16
C LYS A 55 24.62 15.72 -3.40
N PHE A 56 23.51 16.47 -3.41
CA PHE A 56 22.82 16.77 -4.66
C PHE A 56 22.44 18.25 -4.76
N GLU A 57 22.33 18.72 -6.00
CA GLU A 57 21.79 20.02 -6.34
C GLU A 57 20.72 19.85 -7.44
N ASP A 58 19.55 20.39 -7.19
CA ASP A 58 18.37 20.31 -8.05
C ASP A 58 17.93 21.73 -8.39
N LEU A 59 17.86 22.07 -9.68
CA LEU A 59 17.41 23.37 -10.18
C LEU A 59 16.26 23.15 -11.14
N LEU A 60 15.12 23.75 -10.84
CA LEU A 60 13.89 23.68 -11.64
C LEU A 60 13.44 25.09 -12.01
N ALA A 61 13.22 25.34 -13.28
CA ALA A 61 12.57 26.54 -13.79
C ALA A 61 11.25 26.16 -14.48
N GLY A 62 10.22 26.95 -14.28
CA GLY A 62 8.91 26.60 -14.81
C GLY A 62 7.94 27.77 -14.85
N VAL A 63 6.75 27.46 -15.34
CA VAL A 63 5.62 28.39 -15.41
C VAL A 63 4.42 27.75 -14.73
N GLY A 64 3.83 28.48 -13.79
CA GLY A 64 2.58 28.15 -13.16
C GLY A 64 1.44 29.01 -13.69
N PHE A 65 0.26 28.45 -13.81
CA PHE A 65 -0.97 29.16 -14.11
C PHE A 65 -1.97 28.92 -12.97
N ILE A 66 -2.41 29.98 -12.33
CA ILE A 66 -3.36 29.92 -11.22
C ILE A 66 -4.57 30.77 -11.57
N LYS A 67 -5.74 30.13 -11.67
CA LYS A 67 -7.00 30.83 -11.90
C LYS A 67 -8.10 30.17 -11.08
N ASN A 68 -8.77 30.96 -10.27
CA ASN A 68 -9.83 30.49 -9.37
C ASN A 68 -9.31 29.37 -8.43
N LYS A 69 -9.87 28.17 -8.57
CA LYS A 69 -9.56 26.99 -7.75
C LYS A 69 -8.60 26.00 -8.44
N ARG A 70 -8.00 26.40 -9.56
CA ARG A 70 -7.14 25.54 -10.39
C ARG A 70 -5.71 26.08 -10.41
N SER A 71 -4.76 25.17 -10.32
CA SER A 71 -3.35 25.45 -10.52
C SER A 71 -2.78 24.43 -11.48
N ILE A 72 -2.03 24.89 -12.47
CA ILE A 72 -1.30 24.05 -13.40
C ILE A 72 0.14 24.59 -13.40
N SER A 73 1.13 23.74 -13.32
CA SER A 73 2.51 24.12 -13.49
C SER A 73 3.27 23.12 -14.37
N LEU A 74 4.18 23.64 -15.16
CA LEU A 74 5.12 22.88 -15.97
C LEU A 74 6.52 23.42 -15.73
N GLY A 75 7.46 22.55 -15.45
CA GLY A 75 8.84 22.91 -15.21
C GLY A 75 9.81 21.95 -15.86
N ILE A 76 10.98 22.47 -16.18
CA ILE A 76 12.15 21.72 -16.63
C ILE A 76 13.29 21.96 -15.67
N GLY A 77 14.06 20.93 -15.38
CA GLY A 77 15.11 21.04 -14.40
C GLY A 77 16.32 20.19 -14.72
N LYS A 78 17.38 20.47 -13.96
CA LYS A 78 18.60 19.70 -13.94
C LYS A 78 18.95 19.33 -12.52
N ARG A 79 19.57 18.16 -12.35
CA ARG A 79 20.07 17.67 -11.09
C ARG A 79 21.48 17.13 -11.27
N ASN A 80 22.34 17.45 -10.33
CA ASN A 80 23.66 16.86 -10.20
C ASN A 80 23.72 16.12 -8.87
N ASP A 81 24.26 14.91 -8.90
CA ASP A 81 24.49 14.08 -7.70
C ASP A 81 26.00 13.83 -7.58
N TRP A 82 26.53 13.96 -6.37
CA TRP A 82 27.92 13.68 -6.03
C TRP A 82 27.98 12.65 -4.92
N ASP A 83 28.90 11.72 -5.03
CA ASP A 83 29.21 10.73 -4.01
C ASP A 83 30.59 10.99 -3.41
N TYR A 84 30.76 10.67 -2.14
CA TYR A 84 32.05 10.80 -1.47
C TYR A 84 32.99 9.69 -1.93
N ALA A 85 34.08 10.07 -2.58
CA ALA A 85 35.14 9.17 -3.02
C ALA A 85 36.18 9.03 -1.89
N VAL A 86 36.21 7.87 -1.27
CA VAL A 86 37.07 7.57 -0.09
C VAL A 86 38.56 7.68 -0.46
N ASP A 87 38.92 7.26 -1.68
CA ASP A 87 40.30 7.30 -2.23
C ASP A 87 40.82 8.72 -2.45
N LYS A 88 39.92 9.69 -2.68
CA LYS A 88 40.26 11.08 -2.96
C LYS A 88 39.91 12.03 -1.79
N GLU A 89 39.29 11.52 -0.76
CA GLU A 89 38.73 12.29 0.38
C GLU A 89 37.91 13.50 -0.06
N SER A 90 37.23 13.39 -1.20
CA SER A 90 36.49 14.50 -1.83
C SER A 90 35.20 14.04 -2.48
N MET A 91 34.26 14.98 -2.69
CA MET A 91 33.06 14.77 -3.47
C MET A 91 33.37 14.70 -4.95
N SER A 92 32.97 13.59 -5.58
CA SER A 92 33.09 13.40 -7.03
C SER A 92 31.69 13.34 -7.66
N LEU A 93 31.53 14.00 -8.81
CA LEU A 93 30.27 14.00 -9.55
C LEU A 93 29.99 12.59 -10.07
N SER A 94 28.89 11.96 -9.57
CA SER A 94 28.47 10.60 -9.92
C SER A 94 27.43 10.58 -11.03
N ASN A 95 26.44 11.49 -10.94
CA ASN A 95 25.33 11.50 -11.89
C ASN A 95 24.93 12.91 -12.30
N LYS A 96 24.47 13.02 -13.56
CA LYS A 96 23.77 14.20 -14.08
C LYS A 96 22.38 13.81 -14.58
N ALA A 97 21.36 14.57 -14.23
CA ALA A 97 20.01 14.32 -14.69
C ALA A 97 19.35 15.58 -15.25
N ARG A 98 18.44 15.35 -16.21
CA ARG A 98 17.47 16.34 -16.66
C ARG A 98 16.09 15.80 -16.36
N PHE A 99 15.16 16.68 -15.98
CA PHE A 99 13.81 16.24 -15.65
C PHE A 99 12.76 17.26 -16.08
N ILE A 100 11.55 16.75 -16.24
CA ILE A 100 10.33 17.50 -16.51
C ILE A 100 9.39 17.24 -15.36
N GLU A 101 8.77 18.28 -14.83
CA GLU A 101 7.76 18.20 -13.77
C GLU A 101 6.47 18.84 -14.26
N PHE A 102 5.36 18.16 -14.03
CA PHE A 102 4.02 18.65 -14.31
C PHE A 102 3.17 18.50 -13.06
N ASP A 103 2.53 19.58 -12.62
CA ASP A 103 1.59 19.57 -11.51
C ASP A 103 0.26 20.18 -11.95
N TYR A 104 -0.81 19.51 -11.58
CA TYR A 104 -2.16 20.02 -11.70
C TYR A 104 -2.87 19.86 -10.36
N SER A 105 -3.50 20.90 -9.88
CA SER A 105 -4.39 20.83 -8.74
C SER A 105 -5.68 21.58 -8.97
N PHE A 106 -6.76 21.02 -8.46
CA PHE A 106 -8.07 21.61 -8.37
C PHE A 106 -8.62 21.38 -6.98
N PHE A 107 -9.03 22.43 -6.32
CA PHE A 107 -9.56 22.33 -4.96
C PHE A 107 -10.87 23.07 -4.79
N GLU A 108 -11.91 22.35 -4.41
CA GLU A 108 -13.20 22.87 -4.01
C GLU A 108 -13.54 22.42 -2.58
N PRO A 109 -13.67 23.35 -1.60
CA PRO A 109 -13.80 23.01 -0.18
C PRO A 109 -15.03 22.15 0.16
N LYS A 110 -16.08 22.22 -0.65
CA LYS A 110 -17.33 21.47 -0.46
C LYS A 110 -17.64 20.53 -1.63
N GLY A 111 -16.63 19.97 -2.25
CA GLY A 111 -16.84 19.16 -3.44
C GLY A 111 -15.60 18.36 -3.81
N TRP A 112 -15.18 18.53 -5.04
CA TRP A 112 -14.05 17.82 -5.62
C TRP A 112 -12.71 18.47 -5.30
N SER A 113 -11.72 17.63 -4.96
CA SER A 113 -10.30 17.97 -5.08
C SER A 113 -9.61 16.98 -5.97
N ARG A 114 -8.71 17.46 -6.81
CA ARG A 114 -7.94 16.66 -7.76
C ARG A 114 -6.51 17.15 -7.77
N GLU A 115 -5.58 16.21 -7.75
CA GLU A 115 -4.15 16.48 -7.83
C GLU A 115 -3.54 15.48 -8.81
N LEU A 116 -2.75 15.96 -9.73
CA LEU A 116 -1.91 15.17 -10.61
C LEU A 116 -0.51 15.73 -10.59
N VAL A 117 0.44 14.95 -10.13
CA VAL A 117 1.87 15.26 -10.15
C VAL A 117 2.56 14.24 -11.04
N TYR A 118 3.39 14.70 -11.95
CA TYR A 118 4.19 13.82 -12.79
C TYR A 118 5.59 14.37 -12.91
N ARG A 119 6.59 13.54 -12.71
CA ARG A 119 8.00 13.85 -12.89
C ARG A 119 8.67 12.76 -13.73
N SER A 120 9.32 13.16 -14.79
CA SER A 120 10.15 12.28 -15.61
C SER A 120 11.58 12.78 -15.59
N ARG A 121 12.53 11.87 -15.32
CA ARG A 121 13.96 12.17 -15.22
C ARG A 121 14.76 11.22 -16.08
N VAL A 122 15.67 11.77 -16.87
CA VAL A 122 16.71 11.03 -17.58
C VAL A 122 18.04 11.33 -16.89
N GLN A 123 18.69 10.31 -16.39
CA GLN A 123 19.94 10.37 -15.64
C GLN A 123 21.06 9.71 -16.43
N THR A 124 22.24 10.31 -16.38
CA THR A 124 23.47 9.77 -16.96
C THR A 124 24.48 9.55 -15.83
N ASP A 125 24.91 8.33 -15.65
CA ASP A 125 26.03 7.96 -14.79
C ASP A 125 27.34 8.43 -15.45
N ILE A 126 28.17 9.17 -14.73
CA ILE A 126 29.36 9.81 -15.27
C ILE A 126 30.49 8.79 -15.50
N LEU A 127 30.58 7.76 -14.66
CA LEU A 127 31.65 6.77 -14.75
C LEU A 127 31.42 5.81 -15.91
N THR A 128 30.19 5.33 -16.04
CA THR A 128 29.82 4.30 -17.03
C THR A 128 29.24 4.88 -18.31
N ASN A 129 28.93 6.17 -18.35
CA ASN A 129 28.19 6.87 -19.42
C ASN A 129 26.82 6.20 -19.72
N LYS A 130 26.30 5.43 -18.79
CA LYS A 130 25.04 4.71 -18.94
C LYS A 130 23.85 5.62 -18.65
N LYS A 131 22.88 5.63 -19.56
CA LYS A 131 21.64 6.41 -19.38
C LYS A 131 20.55 5.54 -18.78
N SER A 132 19.84 6.10 -17.81
CA SER A 132 18.65 5.50 -17.20
C SER A 132 17.52 6.52 -17.16
N SER A 133 16.29 6.04 -17.33
CA SER A 133 15.07 6.86 -17.28
C SER A 133 14.24 6.48 -16.09
N PHE A 134 13.79 7.48 -15.35
CA PHE A 134 12.94 7.30 -14.17
C PHE A 134 11.69 8.16 -14.33
N GLY A 135 10.53 7.57 -14.01
CA GLY A 135 9.27 8.27 -13.97
C GLY A 135 8.59 8.08 -12.62
N SER A 136 7.97 9.12 -12.12
CA SER A 136 7.06 9.04 -10.97
C SER A 136 5.81 9.84 -11.26
N GLY A 137 4.68 9.37 -10.75
CA GLY A 137 3.40 10.03 -10.90
C GLY A 137 2.52 9.81 -9.68
N ARG A 138 1.70 10.79 -9.37
CA ARG A 138 0.67 10.72 -8.34
C ARG A 138 -0.61 11.32 -8.89
N LEU A 139 -1.69 10.55 -8.80
CA LEU A 139 -3.05 11.02 -9.04
C LEU A 139 -3.83 10.87 -7.74
N ALA A 140 -4.40 11.96 -7.23
CA ALA A 140 -5.31 11.94 -6.11
C ALA A 140 -6.63 12.59 -6.49
N ILE A 141 -7.73 11.93 -6.17
CA ILE A 141 -9.10 12.39 -6.43
C ILE A 141 -9.87 12.22 -5.13
N ASN A 142 -10.40 13.32 -4.61
CA ASN A 142 -11.25 13.30 -3.44
C ASN A 142 -12.57 14.00 -3.73
N TYR A 143 -13.64 13.42 -3.26
CA TYR A 143 -14.96 14.05 -3.23
C TYR A 143 -15.53 13.98 -1.83
N LYS A 144 -15.80 15.14 -1.25
CA LYS A 144 -16.37 15.26 0.09
C LYS A 144 -17.35 16.43 0.15
N ASN A 145 -18.62 16.09 0.23
CA ASN A 145 -19.67 17.06 0.46
C ASN A 145 -20.55 16.60 1.64
N ARG A 146 -20.88 17.52 2.56
CA ARG A 146 -21.68 17.18 3.76
C ARG A 146 -23.12 16.76 3.42
N VAL A 147 -23.66 17.30 2.34
CA VAL A 147 -25.04 17.03 1.89
C VAL A 147 -25.11 15.81 0.98
N SER A 148 -24.02 15.50 0.25
CA SER A 148 -23.97 14.37 -0.68
C SER A 148 -23.96 13.03 0.05
N PRO A 149 -24.66 12.02 -0.47
CA PRO A 149 -24.52 10.63 0.01
C PRO A 149 -23.15 10.03 -0.27
N LEU A 150 -22.45 10.53 -1.29
CA LEU A 150 -21.20 10.00 -1.79
C LEU A 150 -19.99 10.68 -1.14
N ARG A 151 -19.02 9.86 -0.75
CA ARG A 151 -17.62 10.27 -0.49
C ARG A 151 -16.70 9.36 -1.28
N LEU A 152 -15.72 9.93 -1.93
CA LEU A 152 -14.71 9.22 -2.70
C LEU A 152 -13.33 9.71 -2.28
N ASP A 153 -12.41 8.77 -2.11
CA ASP A 153 -11.00 9.01 -1.90
C ASP A 153 -10.21 8.00 -2.74
N ALA A 154 -9.48 8.47 -3.74
CA ALA A 154 -8.71 7.64 -4.63
C ALA A 154 -7.31 8.22 -4.83
N ILE A 155 -6.29 7.43 -4.59
CA ILE A 155 -4.89 7.80 -4.76
C ILE A 155 -4.20 6.70 -5.56
N ILE A 156 -3.48 7.09 -6.61
CA ILE A 156 -2.62 6.22 -7.40
C ILE A 156 -1.24 6.85 -7.43
N ASN A 157 -0.24 6.12 -6.95
CA ASN A 157 1.17 6.49 -7.06
C ASN A 157 1.85 5.49 -7.99
N THR A 158 2.68 6.00 -8.89
CA THR A 158 3.52 5.17 -9.77
C THR A 158 4.95 5.69 -9.75
N GLN A 159 5.90 4.78 -9.75
CA GLN A 159 7.33 5.11 -9.86
C GLN A 159 8.11 3.94 -10.42
N ASN A 160 9.19 4.26 -11.13
CA ASN A 160 10.19 3.24 -11.46
C ASN A 160 10.91 2.84 -10.17
N SER A 161 11.13 1.57 -10.01
CA SER A 161 11.83 1.03 -8.84
C SER A 161 12.67 -0.19 -9.23
N ILE A 162 13.61 -0.50 -8.39
CA ILE A 162 14.47 -1.68 -8.52
C ILE A 162 14.20 -2.53 -7.28
N LYS A 163 13.94 -3.81 -7.48
CA LYS A 163 13.76 -4.77 -6.39
C LYS A 163 14.76 -5.90 -6.50
N GLU A 164 15.18 -6.37 -5.36
CA GLU A 164 16.11 -7.49 -5.23
C GLU A 164 15.36 -8.81 -5.18
N TYR A 165 15.89 -9.82 -5.87
CA TYR A 165 15.40 -11.18 -5.77
C TYR A 165 15.74 -11.79 -4.42
N ALA A 166 14.80 -12.57 -3.90
CA ALA A 166 15.03 -13.42 -2.74
C ALA A 166 15.32 -14.86 -3.17
N SER A 167 16.03 -15.61 -2.33
CA SER A 167 16.21 -17.04 -2.44
C SER A 167 15.86 -17.69 -1.12
N VAL A 168 15.30 -18.89 -1.19
CA VAL A 168 15.09 -19.71 0.00
C VAL A 168 16.30 -20.63 0.14
N ILE A 169 16.95 -20.55 1.29
CA ILE A 169 18.03 -21.46 1.69
C ILE A 169 17.54 -22.34 2.84
N TYR A 170 18.11 -23.52 2.96
CA TYR A 170 17.77 -24.49 3.99
C TYR A 170 18.97 -24.70 4.91
N ASP A 171 18.84 -24.24 6.13
CA ASP A 171 19.87 -24.39 7.16
C ASP A 171 19.61 -25.65 7.97
N SER A 172 20.61 -26.48 8.11
CA SER A 172 20.55 -27.67 8.95
C SER A 172 20.67 -27.29 10.42
N ILE A 173 19.64 -27.65 11.20
CA ILE A 173 19.60 -27.37 12.65
C ILE A 173 19.55 -28.64 13.52
N GLY A 174 19.70 -29.79 12.88
CA GLY A 174 19.71 -31.12 13.54
C GLY A 174 18.39 -31.86 13.39
N ILE A 175 18.45 -33.17 13.49
CA ILE A 175 17.34 -34.11 13.31
C ILE A 175 16.22 -33.81 14.32
N GLY A 176 14.97 -33.73 13.85
CA GLY A 176 13.79 -33.48 14.67
C GLY A 176 13.59 -32.04 15.15
N ARG A 177 14.47 -31.11 14.74
CA ARG A 177 14.39 -29.69 15.13
C ARG A 177 13.91 -28.77 14.02
N GLY A 178 13.91 -29.25 12.77
CA GLY A 178 13.47 -28.51 11.59
C GLY A 178 12.08 -28.87 11.13
N SER A 179 11.61 -28.13 10.14
CA SER A 179 10.31 -28.34 9.50
C SER A 179 10.44 -28.88 8.07
N PHE A 180 11.67 -29.21 7.65
CA PHE A 180 11.98 -29.76 6.33
C PHE A 180 13.03 -30.88 6.44
N ARG A 181 12.88 -31.86 5.55
CA ARG A 181 13.92 -32.86 5.28
C ARG A 181 14.35 -32.77 3.82
N TYR A 182 15.60 -33.11 3.54
CA TYR A 182 16.07 -33.28 2.17
C TYR A 182 15.64 -34.65 1.65
N ASP A 183 14.97 -34.68 0.51
CA ASP A 183 14.58 -35.89 -0.21
C ASP A 183 15.55 -36.11 -1.38
N ALA A 184 16.41 -37.11 -1.27
CA ALA A 184 17.45 -37.39 -2.27
C ALA A 184 16.88 -37.91 -3.59
N ILE A 185 15.68 -38.51 -3.60
CA ILE A 185 15.03 -39.03 -4.81
C ILE A 185 14.45 -37.87 -5.61
N LEU A 186 13.80 -36.94 -4.94
CA LEU A 186 13.20 -35.76 -5.56
C LEU A 186 14.22 -34.61 -5.76
N ASN A 187 15.40 -34.71 -5.14
CA ASN A 187 16.41 -33.66 -5.08
C ASN A 187 15.81 -32.32 -4.58
N GLU A 188 14.93 -32.40 -3.60
CA GLU A 188 14.15 -31.25 -3.07
C GLU A 188 14.04 -31.33 -1.54
N TYR A 189 13.81 -30.16 -0.89
CA TYR A 189 13.46 -30.11 0.52
C TYR A 189 11.96 -30.26 0.66
N VAL A 190 11.50 -31.29 1.33
CA VAL A 190 10.08 -31.58 1.59
C VAL A 190 9.75 -31.24 3.04
N ARG A 191 8.54 -30.80 3.27
CA ARG A 191 8.08 -30.46 4.62
C ARG A 191 7.94 -31.73 5.46
N ASP A 192 8.54 -31.69 6.64
CA ASP A 192 8.54 -32.79 7.60
C ASP A 192 8.56 -32.20 9.01
N GLU A 193 7.59 -32.58 9.87
CA GLU A 193 7.49 -32.06 11.24
C GLU A 193 8.69 -32.46 12.12
N ASN A 194 9.37 -33.55 11.76
CA ASN A 194 10.60 -34.06 12.40
C ASN A 194 11.82 -33.85 11.51
N GLY A 195 11.77 -32.85 10.64
CA GLY A 195 12.83 -32.53 9.70
C GLY A 195 14.13 -32.07 10.38
N SER A 196 15.19 -31.92 9.57
CA SER A 196 16.52 -31.47 10.03
C SER A 196 16.84 -30.05 9.57
N PHE A 197 15.97 -29.43 8.74
CA PHE A 197 16.25 -28.15 8.10
C PHE A 197 15.16 -27.11 8.39
N VAL A 198 15.59 -25.85 8.42
CA VAL A 198 14.70 -24.67 8.49
C VAL A 198 14.89 -23.85 7.21
N ALA A 199 13.80 -23.41 6.61
CA ALA A 199 13.83 -22.56 5.44
C ALA A 199 13.98 -21.08 5.84
N ASN A 200 15.05 -20.45 5.39
CA ASN A 200 15.32 -19.03 5.55
C ASN A 200 15.27 -18.30 4.21
N THR A 201 14.69 -17.11 4.17
CA THR A 201 14.68 -16.28 2.97
C THR A 201 15.81 -15.27 3.05
N ILE A 202 16.70 -15.28 2.08
CA ILE A 202 17.81 -14.34 1.96
C ILE A 202 17.68 -13.50 0.68
N LEU A 203 18.27 -12.32 0.68
CA LEU A 203 18.44 -11.48 -0.50
C LEU A 203 19.66 -11.95 -1.30
N THR A 204 19.57 -11.90 -2.62
CA THR A 204 20.52 -12.58 -3.52
C THR A 204 21.57 -11.66 -4.14
N GLY A 205 21.45 -10.33 -3.96
CA GLY A 205 22.25 -9.35 -4.71
C GLY A 205 21.81 -9.15 -6.16
N ASN A 206 20.85 -9.93 -6.65
CA ASN A 206 20.32 -9.80 -8.01
C ASN A 206 19.11 -8.86 -8.02
N PHE A 207 19.15 -7.86 -8.89
CA PHE A 207 18.15 -6.81 -8.96
C PHE A 207 17.35 -6.85 -10.25
N LYS A 208 16.06 -6.53 -10.16
CA LYS A 208 15.17 -6.36 -11.32
C LYS A 208 14.51 -5.00 -11.28
N ALA A 209 14.68 -4.26 -12.36
CA ALA A 209 13.97 -3.01 -12.55
C ALA A 209 12.51 -3.27 -12.95
N GLY A 210 11.62 -2.39 -12.50
CA GLY A 210 10.21 -2.44 -12.81
C GLY A 210 9.50 -1.15 -12.45
N LYS A 211 8.20 -1.12 -12.66
CA LYS A 211 7.30 -0.06 -12.21
C LYS A 211 6.59 -0.50 -10.94
N ASN A 212 6.61 0.33 -9.95
CA ASN A 212 5.84 0.17 -8.73
C ASN A 212 4.59 1.02 -8.82
N ILE A 213 3.41 0.43 -8.65
CA ILE A 213 2.12 1.12 -8.66
C ILE A 213 1.42 0.78 -7.35
N ASN A 214 1.10 1.83 -6.58
CA ASN A 214 0.32 1.71 -5.36
C ASN A 214 -0.98 2.48 -5.55
N SER A 215 -2.11 1.81 -5.44
CA SER A 215 -3.43 2.40 -5.57
C SER A 215 -4.27 2.13 -4.33
N LEU A 216 -4.90 3.15 -3.81
CA LEU A 216 -5.90 3.04 -2.75
C LEU A 216 -7.13 3.81 -3.18
N SER A 217 -8.26 3.12 -3.28
CA SER A 217 -9.56 3.72 -3.58
C SER A 217 -10.55 3.37 -2.47
N ARG A 218 -11.26 4.36 -1.97
CA ARG A 218 -12.31 4.22 -0.97
C ARG A 218 -13.54 4.96 -1.43
N LEU A 219 -14.67 4.30 -1.36
CA LEU A 219 -15.98 4.88 -1.64
C LEU A 219 -16.90 4.59 -0.46
N TRP A 220 -17.59 5.61 -0.01
CA TRP A 220 -18.64 5.52 0.99
C TRP A 220 -19.93 6.10 0.40
N TYR A 221 -21.00 5.36 0.52
CA TYR A 221 -22.32 5.82 0.12
C TYR A 221 -23.29 5.66 1.27
N ASP A 222 -23.85 6.79 1.74
CA ASP A 222 -24.83 6.83 2.81
C ASP A 222 -26.23 7.07 2.20
N PHE A 223 -27.00 5.99 2.07
CA PHE A 223 -28.32 6.05 1.46
C PHE A 223 -29.30 6.90 2.25
N SER A 224 -29.05 7.21 3.52
CA SER A 224 -29.92 8.11 4.31
C SER A 224 -29.96 9.55 3.74
N LYS A 225 -28.98 9.90 2.94
CA LYS A 225 -28.87 11.19 2.24
C LYS A 225 -29.28 11.11 0.77
N SER A 226 -29.73 9.96 0.31
CA SER A 226 -30.17 9.71 -1.07
C SER A 226 -31.65 10.01 -1.22
N PRO A 227 -32.12 10.38 -2.43
CA PRO A 227 -33.55 10.48 -2.71
C PRO A 227 -34.29 9.14 -2.61
N LEU A 228 -33.59 8.02 -2.61
CA LEU A 228 -34.13 6.66 -2.52
C LEU A 228 -34.55 6.32 -1.08
N LYS A 229 -35.73 6.76 -0.64
CA LYS A 229 -36.23 6.60 0.74
C LYS A 229 -36.27 5.15 1.26
N ILE A 230 -36.48 4.16 0.38
CA ILE A 230 -36.51 2.73 0.74
C ILE A 230 -35.16 2.26 1.27
N LEU A 231 -34.06 2.85 0.80
CA LEU A 231 -32.69 2.46 1.17
C LEU A 231 -32.10 3.33 2.30
N ASN A 232 -32.86 4.21 2.93
CA ASN A 232 -32.36 5.16 3.94
C ASN A 232 -31.61 4.52 5.12
N PHE A 233 -31.78 3.22 5.34
CA PHE A 233 -31.18 2.50 6.45
C PHE A 233 -29.87 1.80 6.06
N PHE A 234 -29.47 1.93 4.78
CA PHE A 234 -28.28 1.27 4.26
C PHE A 234 -27.10 2.23 4.17
N LYS A 235 -25.90 1.68 4.37
CA LYS A 235 -24.62 2.29 4.05
C LYS A 235 -23.78 1.29 3.28
N TYR A 236 -23.10 1.77 2.26
CA TYR A 236 -22.17 0.99 1.49
C TYR A 236 -20.76 1.55 1.62
N ARG A 237 -19.79 0.67 1.78
CA ARG A 237 -18.37 0.99 1.79
C ARG A 237 -17.63 0.07 0.86
N PHE A 238 -16.79 0.65 0.04
CA PHE A 238 -15.89 -0.04 -0.85
C PHE A 238 -14.47 0.41 -0.56
N THR A 239 -13.53 -0.54 -0.53
CA THR A 239 -12.10 -0.27 -0.43
C THR A 239 -11.37 -1.19 -1.39
N LEU A 240 -10.56 -0.60 -2.27
CA LEU A 240 -9.66 -1.31 -3.16
C LEU A 240 -8.24 -0.83 -2.87
N ASN A 241 -7.35 -1.75 -2.53
CA ASN A 241 -5.93 -1.50 -2.38
C ASN A 241 -5.18 -2.42 -3.33
N VAL A 242 -4.36 -1.83 -4.20
CA VAL A 242 -3.51 -2.55 -5.16
C VAL A 242 -2.08 -2.11 -4.97
N ASN A 243 -1.19 -3.07 -4.82
CA ASN A 243 0.24 -2.86 -4.85
C ASN A 243 0.84 -3.79 -5.91
N TYR A 244 1.38 -3.19 -6.95
CA TYR A 244 1.91 -3.87 -8.11
C TYR A 244 3.38 -3.50 -8.32
N HIS A 245 4.21 -4.48 -8.65
CA HIS A 245 5.54 -4.27 -9.18
C HIS A 245 5.75 -5.22 -10.37
N GLY A 246 6.11 -4.67 -11.52
CA GLY A 246 6.28 -5.44 -12.75
C GLY A 246 6.83 -4.61 -13.89
N SER A 247 6.97 -5.23 -15.07
CA SER A 247 7.53 -4.60 -16.27
C SER A 247 6.54 -3.68 -16.98
N THR A 248 5.23 -3.92 -16.82
CA THR A 248 4.17 -3.16 -17.50
C THR A 248 3.62 -2.04 -16.63
N SER A 249 2.85 -1.14 -17.24
CA SER A 249 2.11 -0.09 -16.53
C SER A 249 0.67 -0.52 -16.18
N ASN A 250 0.24 -1.70 -16.63
CA ASN A 250 -1.09 -2.21 -16.36
C ASN A 250 -1.09 -3.03 -15.07
N MET A 251 -1.56 -2.43 -13.98
CA MET A 251 -1.61 -3.09 -12.68
C MET A 251 -2.60 -4.26 -12.60
N PHE A 252 -3.53 -4.39 -13.55
CA PHE A 252 -4.53 -5.46 -13.58
C PHE A 252 -4.06 -6.71 -14.35
N GLU A 253 -2.99 -6.62 -15.13
CA GLU A 253 -2.37 -7.81 -15.74
C GLU A 253 -1.90 -8.83 -14.69
N GLY A 254 -1.49 -8.36 -13.52
CA GLY A 254 -1.08 -9.22 -12.40
C GLY A 254 -2.16 -10.16 -11.86
N LEU A 255 -3.45 -9.93 -12.20
CA LEU A 255 -4.55 -10.81 -11.78
C LEU A 255 -4.59 -12.12 -12.58
N ASN A 256 -4.28 -12.06 -13.87
CA ASN A 256 -4.45 -13.18 -14.80
C ASN A 256 -3.13 -13.73 -15.33
N ASP A 257 -2.10 -12.92 -15.36
CA ASP A 257 -0.79 -13.26 -15.87
C ASP A 257 0.28 -13.16 -14.78
N ARG A 258 1.11 -14.21 -14.66
CA ARG A 258 2.27 -14.24 -13.74
C ARG A 258 3.43 -13.37 -14.24
N SER A 259 3.19 -12.43 -15.15
CA SER A 259 4.14 -11.42 -15.60
C SER A 259 4.49 -10.39 -14.52
N ALA A 260 3.63 -10.20 -13.54
CA ALA A 260 3.91 -9.40 -12.36
C ALA A 260 5.06 -10.03 -11.55
N GLN A 261 5.92 -9.17 -11.00
CA GLN A 261 6.97 -9.58 -10.06
C GLN A 261 6.41 -9.64 -8.64
N LEU A 262 5.60 -8.64 -8.28
CA LEU A 262 4.81 -8.61 -7.05
C LEU A 262 3.43 -8.07 -7.38
N PHE A 263 2.42 -8.71 -6.83
CA PHE A 263 1.06 -8.23 -6.92
C PHE A 263 0.32 -8.50 -5.63
N MET A 264 -0.24 -7.45 -5.06
CA MET A 264 -1.13 -7.53 -3.91
C MET A 264 -2.41 -6.79 -4.23
N LEU A 265 -3.53 -7.45 -4.03
CA LEU A 265 -4.86 -6.85 -4.14
C LEU A 265 -5.64 -7.15 -2.87
N ASN A 266 -6.27 -6.12 -2.34
CA ASN A 266 -7.29 -6.27 -1.30
C ASN A 266 -8.52 -5.49 -1.74
N ASN A 267 -9.58 -6.21 -2.05
CA ASN A 267 -10.89 -5.68 -2.40
C ASN A 267 -11.87 -6.00 -1.27
N ARG A 268 -12.48 -4.98 -0.69
CA ARG A 268 -13.43 -5.11 0.40
C ARG A 268 -14.69 -4.33 0.13
N ASN A 269 -15.81 -5.03 0.18
CA ASN A 269 -17.16 -4.50 0.02
C ASN A 269 -17.94 -4.73 1.30
N GLU A 270 -18.55 -3.69 1.84
CA GLU A 270 -19.27 -3.73 3.08
C GLU A 270 -20.64 -3.05 2.92
N PHE A 271 -21.71 -3.78 3.21
CA PHE A 271 -23.07 -3.27 3.30
C PHE A 271 -23.50 -3.30 4.76
N ILE A 272 -24.03 -2.19 5.25
CA ILE A 272 -24.52 -2.06 6.62
C ILE A 272 -25.98 -1.64 6.56
N TYR A 273 -26.86 -2.43 7.16
CA TYR A 273 -28.23 -2.07 7.43
C TYR A 273 -28.39 -1.72 8.90
N GLN A 274 -28.93 -0.57 9.21
CA GLN A 274 -29.25 -0.16 10.57
C GLN A 274 -30.27 0.98 10.55
N LYS A 275 -31.48 0.71 11.03
CA LYS A 275 -32.57 1.72 11.04
C LYS A 275 -32.31 2.82 12.06
N ASN A 276 -31.94 2.45 13.27
CA ASN A 276 -31.54 3.37 14.36
C ASN A 276 -30.56 2.64 15.30
N LEU A 277 -30.02 3.33 16.31
CA LEU A 277 -29.05 2.76 17.24
C LEU A 277 -29.62 1.62 18.11
N SER A 278 -30.94 1.60 18.32
CA SER A 278 -31.66 0.59 19.11
C SER A 278 -32.26 -0.55 18.25
N SER A 279 -32.03 -0.53 16.93
CA SER A 279 -32.54 -1.55 16.02
C SER A 279 -31.48 -2.61 15.70
N ILE A 280 -31.94 -3.70 15.08
CA ILE A 280 -31.07 -4.71 14.51
C ILE A 280 -30.07 -4.05 13.56
N ARG A 281 -28.80 -4.37 13.74
CA ARG A 281 -27.74 -4.04 12.80
C ARG A 281 -27.33 -5.29 12.05
N HIS A 282 -27.39 -5.22 10.74
CA HIS A 282 -26.90 -6.27 9.87
C HIS A 282 -25.73 -5.71 9.05
N ARG A 283 -24.61 -6.41 9.08
CA ARG A 283 -23.41 -6.09 8.33
C ARG A 283 -23.03 -7.27 7.45
N PHE A 284 -22.85 -6.96 6.21
CA PHE A 284 -22.46 -7.89 5.17
C PHE A 284 -21.11 -7.46 4.61
N LEU A 285 -20.13 -8.34 4.64
CA LEU A 285 -18.77 -8.09 4.20
C LEU A 285 -18.35 -9.14 3.18
N MET A 286 -17.83 -8.67 2.05
CA MET A 286 -17.10 -9.47 1.08
C MET A 286 -15.68 -8.93 0.99
N GLU A 287 -14.69 -9.77 1.18
CA GLU A 287 -13.28 -9.41 1.08
C GLU A 287 -12.55 -10.43 0.23
N SER A 288 -11.84 -9.95 -0.79
CA SER A 288 -10.98 -10.75 -1.65
C SER A 288 -9.54 -10.23 -1.56
N ARG A 289 -8.61 -11.12 -1.28
CA ARG A 289 -7.19 -10.82 -1.19
C ARG A 289 -6.41 -11.73 -2.12
N VAL A 290 -5.54 -11.12 -2.91
CA VAL A 290 -4.55 -11.81 -3.73
C VAL A 290 -3.17 -11.31 -3.34
N ASN A 291 -2.23 -12.21 -3.13
CA ASN A 291 -0.83 -11.89 -2.86
C ASN A 291 0.06 -12.81 -3.68
N PHE A 292 0.53 -12.30 -4.82
CA PHE A 292 1.46 -12.99 -5.69
C PHE A 292 2.87 -12.43 -5.50
N ASN A 293 3.84 -13.32 -5.33
CA ASN A 293 5.26 -12.99 -5.23
C ASN A 293 6.05 -13.84 -6.23
N GLY A 294 6.50 -13.23 -7.33
CA GLY A 294 7.39 -13.79 -8.34
C GLY A 294 8.85 -13.31 -8.18
N MET A 295 9.21 -12.67 -7.07
CA MET A 295 10.56 -12.17 -6.80
C MET A 295 11.47 -13.21 -6.15
N TYR A 296 11.14 -14.48 -6.21
CA TYR A 296 12.07 -15.56 -5.86
C TYR A 296 13.00 -15.85 -7.05
N LEU A 297 14.26 -16.15 -6.76
CA LEU A 297 15.23 -16.51 -7.78
C LEU A 297 14.79 -17.74 -8.58
N ARG A 298 14.10 -18.66 -7.92
CA ARG A 298 13.50 -19.84 -8.53
C ARG A 298 12.04 -19.94 -8.12
N GLY A 299 11.13 -19.65 -9.06
CA GLY A 299 9.69 -19.84 -8.87
C GLY A 299 8.92 -18.64 -8.32
N TRP A 300 7.76 -18.92 -7.74
CA TRP A 300 6.79 -17.95 -7.30
C TRP A 300 5.92 -18.49 -6.14
N GLN A 301 5.22 -17.59 -5.48
CA GLN A 301 4.21 -17.91 -4.47
C GLN A 301 2.93 -17.12 -4.76
N ASP A 302 1.80 -17.79 -4.76
CA ASP A 302 0.45 -17.21 -4.92
C ASP A 302 -0.41 -17.59 -3.71
N LYS A 303 -0.94 -16.58 -3.03
CA LYS A 303 -1.86 -16.71 -1.91
C LYS A 303 -3.14 -15.98 -2.26
N ARG A 304 -4.27 -16.66 -2.15
CA ARG A 304 -5.59 -16.06 -2.35
C ARG A 304 -6.48 -16.34 -1.15
N SER A 305 -7.32 -15.40 -0.82
CA SER A 305 -8.28 -15.53 0.26
C SER A 305 -9.53 -14.75 -0.09
N ASP A 306 -10.65 -15.45 -0.13
CA ASP A 306 -11.98 -14.89 -0.26
C ASP A 306 -12.76 -15.12 1.01
N VAL A 307 -13.29 -14.05 1.57
CA VAL A 307 -14.04 -14.06 2.82
C VAL A 307 -15.41 -13.44 2.58
N PHE A 308 -16.41 -14.15 2.97
CA PHE A 308 -17.79 -13.75 2.95
C PHE A 308 -18.35 -13.81 4.36
N ARG A 309 -18.64 -12.66 4.96
CA ARG A 309 -19.04 -12.56 6.35
C ARG A 309 -20.37 -11.84 6.48
N THR A 310 -21.25 -12.40 7.26
CA THR A 310 -22.48 -11.74 7.70
C THR A 310 -22.50 -11.65 9.22
N GLU A 311 -22.71 -10.47 9.74
CA GLU A 311 -22.81 -10.17 11.17
C GLU A 311 -24.15 -9.56 11.46
N ILE A 312 -24.89 -10.15 12.38
CA ILE A 312 -26.19 -9.66 12.86
C ILE A 312 -26.03 -9.33 14.33
N GLN A 313 -26.36 -8.12 14.71
CA GLN A 313 -26.40 -7.68 16.09
C GLN A 313 -27.83 -7.28 16.46
N ILE A 314 -28.40 -7.95 17.45
CA ILE A 314 -29.76 -7.76 17.92
C ILE A 314 -29.69 -7.13 19.31
N PRO A 315 -30.14 -5.88 19.48
CA PRO A 315 -30.28 -5.29 20.80
C PRO A 315 -31.45 -5.95 21.56
N LEU A 316 -31.15 -6.58 22.67
CA LEU A 316 -32.17 -7.18 23.56
C LEU A 316 -32.71 -6.13 24.54
N SER A 317 -31.83 -5.23 24.98
CA SER A 317 -32.18 -4.06 25.77
C SER A 317 -31.13 -2.96 25.59
N LYS A 318 -31.22 -1.86 26.32
CA LYS A 318 -30.33 -0.71 26.23
C LYS A 318 -28.82 -1.08 26.35
N ASN A 319 -28.51 -2.13 27.10
CA ASN A 319 -27.13 -2.53 27.40
C ASN A 319 -26.80 -3.97 26.96
N TYR A 320 -27.75 -4.74 26.47
CA TYR A 320 -27.58 -6.15 26.12
C TYR A 320 -27.75 -6.39 24.64
N PHE A 321 -26.84 -7.17 24.07
CA PHE A 321 -26.79 -7.47 22.64
C PHE A 321 -26.58 -8.96 22.44
N LEU A 322 -27.33 -9.54 21.49
CA LEU A 322 -27.02 -10.82 20.90
C LEU A 322 -26.32 -10.58 19.57
N LYS A 323 -25.18 -11.23 19.36
CA LYS A 323 -24.41 -11.15 18.12
C LYS A 323 -24.37 -12.52 17.47
N TYR A 324 -24.63 -12.57 16.19
CA TYR A 324 -24.40 -13.75 15.35
C TYR A 324 -23.45 -13.37 14.22
N ASP A 325 -22.41 -14.17 14.01
CA ASP A 325 -21.39 -13.98 13.00
C ASP A 325 -21.22 -15.28 12.21
N LEU A 326 -21.48 -15.21 10.92
CA LEU A 326 -21.24 -16.29 9.98
C LEU A 326 -20.16 -15.84 9.01
N ASN A 327 -19.10 -16.61 8.89
CA ASN A 327 -18.01 -16.37 7.97
C ASN A 327 -17.79 -17.62 7.11
N ARG A 328 -17.92 -17.47 5.80
CA ARG A 328 -17.40 -18.42 4.82
C ARG A 328 -16.06 -17.93 4.33
N HIS A 329 -15.08 -18.76 4.33
CA HIS A 329 -13.76 -18.44 3.83
C HIS A 329 -13.27 -19.51 2.85
N ASP A 330 -12.57 -19.01 1.83
CA ASP A 330 -11.84 -19.82 0.87
C ASP A 330 -10.40 -19.29 0.85
N TYR A 331 -9.44 -20.16 1.08
CA TYR A 331 -8.03 -19.82 1.09
C TYR A 331 -7.25 -20.78 0.21
N SER A 332 -6.44 -20.25 -0.68
CA SER A 332 -5.52 -21.03 -1.49
C SER A 332 -4.08 -20.55 -1.35
N LEU A 333 -3.17 -21.48 -1.26
CA LEU A 333 -1.73 -21.28 -1.32
C LEU A 333 -1.15 -22.17 -2.39
N SER A 334 -0.45 -21.58 -3.34
CA SER A 334 0.23 -22.29 -4.42
C SER A 334 1.66 -21.76 -4.53
N THR A 335 2.64 -22.63 -4.57
CA THR A 335 4.04 -22.25 -4.75
C THR A 335 4.70 -23.10 -5.85
N ASN A 336 5.67 -22.51 -6.52
CA ASN A 336 6.53 -23.18 -7.51
C ASN A 336 7.98 -22.74 -7.32
N ASN A 337 8.39 -22.48 -6.09
CA ASN A 337 9.78 -22.28 -5.72
C ASN A 337 10.44 -23.62 -5.41
N ASN A 338 11.53 -23.68 -4.66
CA ASN A 338 12.28 -24.93 -4.39
C ASN A 338 11.43 -26.09 -3.84
N TYR A 339 10.19 -25.85 -3.49
CA TYR A 339 9.21 -26.88 -3.14
C TYR A 339 7.84 -26.50 -3.70
N LYS A 340 7.11 -27.48 -4.21
CA LYS A 340 5.75 -27.30 -4.68
C LYS A 340 4.79 -27.53 -3.53
N ILE A 341 4.06 -26.49 -3.14
CA ILE A 341 2.97 -26.62 -2.19
C ILE A 341 1.70 -26.17 -2.87
N SER A 342 0.67 -26.99 -2.77
CA SER A 342 -0.70 -26.59 -3.07
C SER A 342 -1.55 -26.92 -1.84
N ARG A 343 -2.22 -25.92 -1.29
CA ARG A 343 -3.13 -26.08 -0.18
C ARG A 343 -4.34 -25.21 -0.41
N ASN A 344 -5.51 -25.84 -0.38
CA ASN A 344 -6.78 -25.15 -0.40
C ASN A 344 -7.51 -25.44 0.90
N VAL A 345 -8.14 -24.43 1.45
CA VAL A 345 -8.99 -24.53 2.63
C VAL A 345 -10.27 -23.77 2.32
N ASP A 346 -11.39 -24.46 2.32
CA ASP A 346 -12.69 -23.85 2.28
C ASP A 346 -13.48 -24.23 3.53
N GLY A 347 -14.19 -23.29 4.11
CA GLY A 347 -14.86 -23.58 5.36
C GLY A 347 -15.80 -22.50 5.83
N PHE A 348 -16.37 -22.80 6.99
CA PHE A 348 -17.33 -21.94 7.67
C PHE A 348 -16.91 -21.75 9.13
N TYR A 349 -17.07 -20.52 9.59
CA TYR A 349 -16.95 -20.15 10.98
C TYR A 349 -18.27 -19.53 11.45
N HIS A 350 -18.78 -20.02 12.55
CA HIS A 350 -19.97 -19.49 13.22
C HIS A 350 -19.58 -19.00 14.61
N GLU A 351 -20.10 -17.85 14.99
CA GLU A 351 -19.97 -17.31 16.34
C GLU A 351 -21.33 -16.80 16.81
N ILE A 352 -21.77 -17.26 17.99
CA ILE A 352 -22.88 -16.68 18.70
C ILE A 352 -22.33 -16.03 19.96
N GLY A 353 -22.63 -14.76 20.17
CA GLY A 353 -22.14 -13.99 21.30
C GLY A 353 -23.27 -13.27 22.02
N PHE A 354 -23.19 -13.27 23.35
CA PHE A 354 -24.03 -12.45 24.22
C PHE A 354 -23.15 -11.44 24.94
N LYS A 355 -23.47 -10.16 24.78
CA LYS A 355 -22.65 -9.06 25.30
C LYS A 355 -23.49 -8.11 26.14
N LYS A 356 -23.00 -7.79 27.35
CA LYS A 356 -23.40 -6.61 28.12
C LYS A 356 -22.41 -5.50 27.91
N SER A 357 -22.85 -4.35 27.42
CA SER A 357 -22.03 -3.16 27.24
C SER A 357 -22.60 -2.00 28.04
N SER A 358 -21.89 -1.54 29.05
CA SER A 358 -22.30 -0.40 29.87
C SER A 358 -21.08 0.49 30.14
N LEU A 359 -21.25 1.81 30.03
CA LEU A 359 -20.20 2.78 30.33
C LEU A 359 -19.90 2.94 31.82
N LYS A 360 -20.80 2.45 32.69
CA LYS A 360 -20.75 2.68 34.15
C LYS A 360 -20.74 1.40 35.00
N SER A 361 -20.73 0.24 34.37
CA SER A 361 -20.81 -1.02 35.11
C SER A 361 -20.00 -2.09 34.42
N PHE A 362 -19.76 -3.17 35.16
CA PHE A 362 -19.12 -4.38 34.68
C PHE A 362 -19.62 -4.82 33.30
N GLN A 363 -18.70 -5.00 32.35
CA GLN A 363 -18.96 -5.49 31.00
C GLN A 363 -18.57 -6.95 30.92
N TYR A 364 -19.33 -7.73 30.16
CA TYR A 364 -18.98 -9.11 29.87
C TYR A 364 -19.46 -9.52 28.49
N GLU A 365 -18.77 -10.48 27.90
CA GLU A 365 -19.09 -11.07 26.62
C GLU A 365 -18.86 -12.57 26.69
N PHE A 366 -19.90 -13.35 26.37
CA PHE A 366 -19.82 -14.80 26.22
C PHE A 366 -19.93 -15.14 24.76
N LYS A 367 -19.08 -16.04 24.27
CA LYS A 367 -19.06 -16.49 22.88
C LYS A 367 -18.99 -18.00 22.81
N ALA A 368 -19.76 -18.55 21.88
CA ALA A 368 -19.62 -19.91 21.41
C ALA A 368 -19.26 -19.88 19.94
N THR A 369 -18.27 -20.67 19.55
CA THR A 369 -17.74 -20.72 18.20
C THR A 369 -17.75 -22.12 17.65
N TYR A 370 -17.97 -22.24 16.35
CA TYR A 370 -17.85 -23.46 15.57
C TYR A 370 -17.13 -23.20 14.28
N LEU A 371 -16.11 -24.02 13.99
CA LEU A 371 -15.34 -24.01 12.76
C LEU A 371 -15.49 -25.36 12.04
N SER A 372 -15.67 -25.31 10.74
CA SER A 372 -15.66 -26.48 9.86
C SER A 372 -14.86 -26.16 8.61
N ASP A 373 -13.70 -26.79 8.44
CA ASP A 373 -12.81 -26.59 7.31
C ASP A 373 -12.60 -27.89 6.54
N ASN A 374 -12.61 -27.78 5.21
CA ASN A 374 -12.13 -28.81 4.30
C ASN A 374 -10.73 -28.40 3.81
N VAL A 375 -9.73 -29.16 4.20
CA VAL A 375 -8.32 -28.89 3.87
C VAL A 375 -7.85 -29.88 2.81
N VAL A 376 -7.55 -29.36 1.62
CA VAL A 376 -7.02 -30.13 0.49
C VAL A 376 -5.58 -29.74 0.25
N THR A 377 -4.69 -30.72 0.29
CA THR A 377 -3.27 -30.58 -0.08
C THR A 377 -2.91 -31.59 -1.18
N GLN A 378 -1.68 -31.59 -1.62
CA GLN A 378 -1.18 -32.62 -2.55
C GLN A 378 -1.22 -34.03 -1.94
N SER A 379 -1.13 -34.14 -0.61
CA SER A 379 -0.94 -35.41 0.10
C SER A 379 -2.21 -35.92 0.78
N PHE A 380 -3.16 -35.06 1.10
CA PHE A 380 -4.35 -35.43 1.82
C PHE A 380 -5.54 -34.47 1.56
N ASN A 381 -6.73 -35.01 1.80
CA ASN A 381 -7.97 -34.28 1.93
C ASN A 381 -8.56 -34.59 3.30
N LYS A 382 -8.76 -33.56 4.14
CA LYS A 382 -9.18 -33.73 5.52
C LYS A 382 -10.19 -32.66 5.93
N HIS A 383 -11.28 -33.13 6.58
CA HIS A 383 -12.20 -32.24 7.28
C HIS A 383 -11.72 -31.98 8.70
N VAL A 384 -11.71 -30.73 9.11
CA VAL A 384 -11.32 -30.28 10.44
C VAL A 384 -12.49 -29.56 11.10
N TYR A 385 -12.80 -29.95 12.33
CA TYR A 385 -13.84 -29.32 13.13
C TYR A 385 -13.23 -28.79 14.42
N ALA A 386 -13.68 -27.61 14.85
CA ALA A 386 -13.27 -27.03 16.12
C ALA A 386 -14.46 -26.35 16.82
N TYR A 387 -14.50 -26.48 18.12
CA TYR A 387 -15.48 -25.80 18.99
C TYR A 387 -14.73 -24.98 20.01
N GLY A 388 -15.26 -23.82 20.34
CA GLY A 388 -14.65 -22.95 21.34
C GLY A 388 -15.67 -22.20 22.17
N PHE A 389 -15.33 -21.94 23.42
CA PHE A 389 -16.07 -21.06 24.31
C PHE A 389 -15.11 -19.99 24.85
N LYS A 390 -15.59 -18.76 24.88
CA LYS A 390 -14.81 -17.64 25.42
C LYS A 390 -15.69 -16.78 26.31
N ALA A 391 -15.16 -16.38 27.47
CA ALA A 391 -15.77 -15.41 28.36
C ALA A 391 -14.77 -14.28 28.61
N ASP A 392 -15.14 -13.07 28.27
CA ASP A 392 -14.38 -11.86 28.53
C ASP A 392 -15.09 -11.02 29.60
N PHE A 393 -14.35 -10.53 30.59
CA PHE A 393 -14.84 -9.70 31.67
C PHE A 393 -13.97 -8.45 31.76
N VAL A 394 -14.58 -7.26 31.75
CA VAL A 394 -13.89 -5.97 31.82
C VAL A 394 -14.55 -5.02 32.82
#